data_9477781cb68082643b3e45328f54fd10
#
_entry.id   9477781cb68082643b3e45328f54fd10
#
_cell.length_a   1.000
_cell.length_b   1.000
_cell.length_c   1.000
_cell.angle_alpha   90.00
_cell.angle_beta   90.00
_cell.angle_gamma   90.00
#
_symmetry.space_group_name_H-M   'P 1'
#
loop_
_entity.id
_entity.type
_entity.pdbx_description
1 polymer ?
#
loop_
_entity_poly.entity_id
_entity_poly.type
_entity_poly.pdbx_seq_one_letter_code
_entity_poly.pdbx_strand_id
1 'polypeptide(L)'
;MARYTGPKTRIARKFGEAIFGPDKVLSKKNYPPGQHGNARKRKTSEYGIQLREKQKAKYTYGVLEKQFRNLFEKASRSKGITGEVLLQLLESRLDNVVFRLGILARSEELLPVSWFLIVTLQ
;
A
#
# COMPACT_ATOMS: atom_id res chain seq x y z
N MET A 1 -10.68 -10.92 -8.56
CA MET A 1 -9.78 -9.76 -8.60
C MET A 1 -8.52 -10.08 -7.81
N ALA A 2 -7.33 -9.87 -8.37
CA ALA A 2 -6.09 -10.15 -7.67
C ALA A 2 -5.86 -9.13 -6.55
N ARG A 3 -5.64 -9.61 -5.32
CA ARG A 3 -5.30 -8.83 -4.14
C ARG A 3 -4.20 -9.54 -3.35
N TYR A 4 -3.52 -8.85 -2.48
CA TYR A 4 -2.57 -9.49 -1.57
C TYR A 4 -3.33 -10.26 -0.49
N THR A 5 -3.19 -11.58 -0.48
CA THR A 5 -3.82 -12.50 0.49
C THR A 5 -2.83 -13.06 1.52
N GLY A 6 -1.57 -12.66 1.43
CA GLY A 6 -0.52 -13.12 2.35
C GLY A 6 -0.59 -12.44 3.73
N PRO A 7 0.22 -12.91 4.68
CA PRO A 7 0.24 -12.38 6.05
C PRO A 7 0.74 -10.93 6.09
N LYS A 8 -0.07 -10.04 6.68
CA LYS A 8 0.22 -8.59 6.81
C LYS A 8 1.48 -8.32 7.63
N THR A 9 1.70 -9.08 8.69
CA THR A 9 2.89 -9.00 9.55
C THR A 9 4.20 -9.22 8.78
N ARG A 10 4.18 -10.01 7.71
CA ARG A 10 5.34 -10.24 6.84
C ARG A 10 5.74 -8.95 6.12
N ILE A 11 4.75 -8.18 5.66
CA ILE A 11 4.98 -6.88 5.02
C ILE A 11 5.46 -5.86 6.06
N ALA A 12 4.78 -5.73 7.21
CA ALA A 12 5.16 -4.83 8.27
C ALA A 12 6.62 -5.07 8.72
N ARG A 13 7.02 -6.32 8.92
CA ARG A 13 8.40 -6.69 9.26
C ARG A 13 9.41 -6.38 8.15
N LYS A 14 9.03 -6.48 6.87
CA LYS A 14 9.89 -6.12 5.74
C LYS A 14 10.24 -4.63 5.75
N PHE A 15 9.28 -3.78 6.12
CA PHE A 15 9.46 -2.34 6.20
C PHE A 15 9.94 -1.85 7.57
N GLY A 16 9.77 -2.66 8.62
CA GLY A 16 10.08 -2.28 9.99
C GLY A 16 9.06 -1.30 10.59
N GLU A 17 7.88 -1.17 9.98
CA GLU A 17 6.84 -0.23 10.37
C GLU A 17 5.46 -0.91 10.39
N ALA A 18 4.60 -0.50 11.30
CA ALA A 18 3.25 -1.02 11.46
C ALA A 18 2.28 -0.39 10.43
N ILE A 19 2.43 -0.73 9.15
CA ILE A 19 1.65 -0.17 8.03
C ILE A 19 0.15 -0.48 8.18
N PHE A 20 -0.20 -1.65 8.72
CA PHE A 20 -1.59 -2.12 8.82
C PHE A 20 -2.19 -1.95 10.24
N GLY A 21 -1.61 -1.07 11.07
CA GLY A 21 -1.99 -0.88 12.46
C GLY A 21 -1.11 -1.65 13.45
N PRO A 22 -1.45 -1.62 14.75
CA PRO A 22 -0.62 -2.21 15.80
C PRO A 22 -0.38 -3.70 15.57
N ASP A 23 0.87 -4.13 15.55
CA ASP A 23 1.28 -5.52 15.30
C ASP A 23 2.16 -6.04 16.44
N LYS A 24 1.60 -6.97 17.23
CA LYS A 24 2.29 -7.63 18.34
C LYS A 24 3.51 -8.45 17.88
N VAL A 25 3.48 -8.96 16.64
CA VAL A 25 4.59 -9.74 16.09
C VAL A 25 5.73 -8.83 15.68
N LEU A 26 5.45 -7.66 15.13
CA LEU A 26 6.46 -6.65 14.79
C LEU A 26 7.19 -6.18 16.05
N SER A 27 6.48 -5.95 17.15
CA SER A 27 7.07 -5.55 18.43
C SER A 27 8.05 -6.60 18.99
N LYS A 28 7.76 -7.90 18.80
CA LYS A 28 8.63 -8.99 19.25
C LYS A 28 9.78 -9.30 18.29
N LYS A 29 9.55 -9.14 16.97
CA LYS A 29 10.48 -9.55 15.90
C LYS A 29 10.68 -8.40 14.90
N ASN A 30 11.43 -7.39 15.33
CA ASN A 30 11.73 -6.20 14.52
C ASN A 30 12.86 -6.44 13.48
N TYR A 31 12.79 -7.54 12.76
CA TYR A 31 13.71 -7.88 11.67
C TYR A 31 12.94 -8.45 10.48
N PRO A 32 13.45 -8.30 9.24
CA PRO A 32 12.80 -8.84 8.05
C PRO A 32 12.50 -10.33 8.16
N PRO A 33 11.42 -10.81 7.53
CA PRO A 33 11.10 -12.24 7.51
C PRO A 33 12.13 -13.02 6.67
N GLY A 34 12.30 -14.30 6.99
CA GLY A 34 13.20 -15.24 6.30
C GLY A 34 14.40 -15.66 7.13
N GLN A 35 15.16 -16.65 6.64
CA GLN A 35 16.35 -17.22 7.33
C GLN A 35 17.43 -16.16 7.59
N HIS A 36 17.60 -15.21 6.69
CA HIS A 36 18.63 -14.17 6.76
C HIS A 36 18.13 -12.85 7.37
N GLY A 37 16.98 -12.84 8.04
CA GLY A 37 16.41 -11.62 8.64
C GLY A 37 17.34 -10.90 9.60
N ASN A 38 18.14 -11.67 10.36
CA ASN A 38 19.11 -11.17 11.34
C ASN A 38 20.54 -11.01 10.78
N ALA A 39 20.77 -11.34 9.51
CA ALA A 39 22.07 -11.18 8.92
C ALA A 39 22.47 -9.70 8.78
N ARG A 40 23.80 -9.44 8.79
CA ARG A 40 24.33 -8.09 8.59
C ARG A 40 23.86 -7.55 7.24
N LYS A 41 23.12 -6.43 7.27
CA LYS A 41 22.62 -5.77 6.06
C LYS A 41 23.72 -4.94 5.43
N ARG A 42 23.85 -5.03 4.11
CA ARG A 42 24.68 -4.11 3.33
C ARG A 42 24.02 -2.73 3.27
N LYS A 43 24.82 -1.68 3.05
CA LYS A 43 24.31 -0.33 2.81
C LYS A 43 23.34 -0.36 1.64
N THR A 44 22.14 0.17 1.85
CA THR A 44 21.11 0.22 0.80
C THR A 44 21.48 1.28 -0.22
N SER A 45 21.38 0.98 -1.51
CA SER A 45 21.55 1.95 -2.59
C SER A 45 20.41 2.97 -2.57
N GLU A 46 20.61 4.13 -3.14
CA GLU A 46 19.59 5.16 -3.28
C GLU A 46 18.34 4.64 -4.01
N TYR A 47 18.54 3.92 -5.11
CA TYR A 47 17.45 3.23 -5.80
C TYR A 47 16.67 2.27 -4.86
N GLY A 48 17.37 1.54 -4.00
CA GLY A 48 16.74 0.64 -3.04
C GLY A 48 15.86 1.38 -2.02
N ILE A 49 16.27 2.58 -1.60
CA ILE A 49 15.49 3.43 -0.70
C ILE A 49 14.22 3.91 -1.42
N GLN A 50 14.35 4.46 -2.61
CA GLN A 50 13.21 4.94 -3.41
C GLN A 50 12.21 3.81 -3.71
N LEU A 51 12.71 2.63 -4.09
CA LEU A 51 11.89 1.45 -4.33
C LEU A 51 11.13 1.03 -3.07
N ARG A 52 11.77 1.10 -1.90
CA ARG A 52 11.16 0.77 -0.62
C ARG A 52 10.00 1.70 -0.29
N GLU A 53 10.18 3.01 -0.46
CA GLU A 53 9.14 4.01 -0.22
C GLU A 53 7.96 3.84 -1.19
N LYS A 54 8.23 3.61 -2.47
CA LYS A 54 7.19 3.28 -3.45
C LYS A 54 6.38 2.05 -3.03
N GLN A 55 7.05 0.98 -2.64
CA GLN A 55 6.39 -0.26 -2.22
C GLN A 55 5.61 -0.07 -0.91
N LYS A 56 6.11 0.74 0.02
CA LYS A 56 5.41 1.09 1.25
C LYS A 56 4.08 1.77 0.92
N ALA A 57 4.09 2.84 0.11
CA ALA A 57 2.88 3.52 -0.33
C ALA A 57 1.88 2.56 -0.98
N LYS A 58 2.35 1.71 -1.90
CA LYS A 58 1.51 0.71 -2.57
C LYS A 58 0.80 -0.24 -1.59
N TYR A 59 1.51 -0.74 -0.57
CA TYR A 59 0.91 -1.64 0.42
C TYR A 59 0.00 -0.93 1.40
N THR A 60 0.28 0.32 1.75
CA THR A 60 -0.58 1.13 2.61
C THR A 60 -1.98 1.29 2.01
N TYR A 61 -2.05 1.57 0.71
CA TYR A 61 -3.32 1.73 -0.01
C TYR A 61 -3.87 0.42 -0.62
N GLY A 62 -3.19 -0.71 -0.44
CA GLY A 62 -3.64 -1.99 -0.98
C GLY A 62 -3.71 -2.06 -2.51
N VAL A 63 -3.01 -1.17 -3.21
CA VAL A 63 -3.07 -1.04 -4.68
C VAL A 63 -2.12 -2.02 -5.36
N LEU A 64 -2.54 -2.61 -6.48
CA LEU A 64 -1.69 -3.45 -7.31
C LEU A 64 -0.71 -2.62 -8.16
N GLU A 65 0.42 -3.21 -8.54
CA GLU A 65 1.49 -2.52 -9.25
C GLU A 65 1.02 -1.86 -10.56
N LYS A 66 0.20 -2.54 -11.35
CA LYS A 66 -0.36 -2.00 -12.60
C LYS A 66 -1.24 -0.76 -12.35
N GLN A 67 -2.12 -0.83 -11.35
CA GLN A 67 -2.98 0.28 -10.97
C GLN A 67 -2.16 1.46 -10.44
N PHE A 68 -1.17 1.20 -9.58
CA PHE A 68 -0.29 2.23 -9.07
C PHE A 68 0.49 2.94 -10.18
N ARG A 69 0.99 2.17 -11.16
CA ARG A 69 1.66 2.72 -12.35
C ARG A 69 0.74 3.64 -13.16
N ASN A 70 -0.49 3.20 -13.42
CA ASN A 70 -1.47 4.01 -14.15
C ASN A 70 -1.79 5.32 -13.41
N LEU A 71 -1.91 5.27 -12.07
CA LEU A 71 -2.12 6.47 -11.26
C LEU A 71 -0.90 7.41 -11.30
N PHE A 72 0.30 6.85 -11.27
CA PHE A 72 1.53 7.63 -11.41
C PHE A 72 1.63 8.31 -12.78
N GLU A 73 1.30 7.62 -13.86
CA GLU A 73 1.26 8.19 -15.21
C GLU A 73 0.23 9.32 -15.33
N LYS A 74 -0.94 9.18 -14.68
CA LYS A 74 -1.93 10.26 -14.60
C LYS A 74 -1.39 11.46 -13.81
N ALA A 75 -0.76 11.20 -12.67
CA ALA A 75 -0.17 12.24 -11.83
C ALA A 75 0.94 13.01 -12.55
N SER A 76 1.81 12.32 -13.29
CA SER A 76 2.91 12.95 -14.04
C SER A 76 2.44 13.85 -15.18
N ARG A 77 1.24 13.61 -15.73
CA ARG A 77 0.61 14.45 -16.76
C ARG A 77 -0.16 15.63 -16.20
N SER A 78 -0.46 15.62 -14.90
CA SER A 78 -1.21 16.68 -14.23
C SER A 78 -0.32 17.87 -13.90
N LYS A 79 -0.92 19.06 -13.80
CA LYS A 79 -0.23 20.25 -13.31
C LYS A 79 -0.02 20.15 -11.80
N GLY A 80 1.17 20.44 -11.33
CA GLY A 80 1.53 20.41 -9.90
C GLY A 80 2.66 19.44 -9.57
N ILE A 81 2.91 19.26 -8.27
CA ILE A 81 3.94 18.34 -7.78
C ILE A 81 3.44 16.91 -7.91
N THR A 82 4.09 16.11 -8.75
CA THR A 82 3.66 14.74 -9.08
C THR A 82 3.37 13.88 -7.85
N GLY A 83 4.16 14.01 -6.79
CA GLY A 83 3.96 13.26 -5.54
C GLY A 83 2.67 13.62 -4.82
N GLU A 84 2.36 14.91 -4.71
CA GLU A 84 1.11 15.38 -4.08
C GLU A 84 -0.12 14.95 -4.88
N VAL A 85 -0.08 15.14 -6.20
CA VAL A 85 -1.16 14.72 -7.10
C VAL A 85 -1.36 13.21 -7.03
N LEU A 86 -0.29 12.41 -6.96
CA LEU A 86 -0.40 10.97 -6.79
C LEU A 86 -1.09 10.60 -5.47
N LEU A 87 -0.73 11.25 -4.37
CA LEU A 87 -1.38 11.02 -3.07
C LEU A 87 -2.87 11.42 -3.12
N GLN A 88 -3.20 12.55 -3.73
CA GLN A 88 -4.60 12.95 -3.94
C GLN A 88 -5.40 11.91 -4.72
N LEU A 89 -4.82 11.39 -5.82
CA LEU A 89 -5.45 10.32 -6.62
C LEU A 89 -5.60 9.00 -5.86
N LEU A 90 -4.67 8.67 -4.96
CA LEU A 90 -4.78 7.49 -4.10
C LEU A 90 -5.85 7.68 -3.02
N GLU A 91 -5.92 8.86 -2.41
CA GLU A 91 -6.92 9.19 -1.38
C GLU A 91 -8.34 9.33 -1.94
N SER A 92 -8.49 9.83 -3.17
CA SER A 92 -9.79 9.99 -3.83
C SER A 92 -10.43 8.67 -4.31
N ARG A 93 -9.74 7.54 -4.16
CA ARG A 93 -10.32 6.24 -4.50
C ARG A 93 -11.52 5.94 -3.60
N LEU A 94 -12.58 5.43 -4.20
CA LEU A 94 -13.84 5.14 -3.50
C LEU A 94 -13.64 4.21 -2.29
N ASP A 95 -12.83 3.17 -2.43
CA ASP A 95 -12.51 2.23 -1.36
C ASP A 95 -11.90 2.93 -0.13
N ASN A 96 -10.97 3.86 -0.37
CA ASN A 96 -10.32 4.61 0.68
C ASN A 96 -11.28 5.65 1.31
N VAL A 97 -12.06 6.36 0.49
CA VAL A 97 -13.06 7.34 0.97
C VAL A 97 -14.08 6.67 1.88
N VAL A 98 -14.66 5.55 1.47
CA VAL A 98 -15.67 4.83 2.26
C VAL A 98 -15.09 4.24 3.54
N PHE A 99 -13.84 3.77 3.50
CA PHE A 99 -13.12 3.35 4.71
C PHE A 99 -12.93 4.52 5.69
N ARG A 100 -12.51 5.68 5.21
CA ARG A 100 -12.32 6.88 6.06
C ARG A 100 -13.62 7.44 6.62
N LEU A 101 -14.74 7.29 5.90
CA LEU A 101 -16.06 7.62 6.39
C LEU A 101 -16.57 6.66 7.49
N GLY A 102 -15.84 5.60 7.80
CA GLY A 102 -16.22 4.62 8.83
C GLY A 102 -17.41 3.74 8.46
N ILE A 103 -17.84 3.75 7.19
CA ILE A 103 -18.97 2.93 6.72
C ILE A 103 -18.59 1.45 6.72
N LEU A 104 -17.33 1.14 6.48
CA LEU A 104 -16.78 -0.22 6.51
C LEU A 104 -15.56 -0.28 7.41
N ALA A 105 -15.47 -1.34 8.18
CA ALA A 105 -14.42 -1.52 9.19
C ALA A 105 -13.01 -1.69 8.58
N ARG A 106 -12.91 -1.94 7.27
CA ARG A 106 -11.63 -2.19 6.61
C ARG A 106 -11.71 -1.96 5.10
N SER A 107 -10.77 -1.15 4.54
CA SER A 107 -10.70 -0.86 3.10
C SER A 107 -10.60 -2.11 2.20
N GLU A 108 -10.08 -3.22 2.74
CA GLU A 108 -9.96 -4.48 2.01
C GLU A 108 -11.30 -5.21 1.82
N GLU A 109 -12.29 -4.94 2.67
CA GLU A 109 -13.64 -5.52 2.57
C GLU A 109 -14.47 -4.84 1.49
N LEU A 110 -14.04 -3.67 1.03
CA LEU A 110 -14.68 -2.86 -0.01
C LEU A 110 -14.44 -3.32 -1.44
N LEU A 111 -13.42 -4.12 -1.68
CA LEU A 111 -13.07 -4.53 -3.03
C LEU A 111 -14.21 -5.25 -3.78
N PRO A 112 -15.06 -6.09 -3.17
CA PRO A 112 -16.23 -6.65 -3.83
C PRO A 112 -17.36 -5.63 -4.03
N VAL A 113 -17.53 -4.66 -3.11
CA VAL A 113 -18.61 -3.67 -3.15
C VAL A 113 -18.32 -2.56 -4.16
N SER A 114 -17.08 -2.07 -4.23
CA SER A 114 -16.67 -1.05 -5.22
C SER A 114 -16.76 -1.59 -6.65
N TRP A 115 -16.51 -2.87 -6.85
CA TRP A 115 -16.65 -3.51 -8.16
C TRP A 115 -18.12 -3.63 -8.58
N PHE A 116 -19.00 -3.96 -7.65
CA PHE A 116 -20.43 -4.04 -7.89
C PHE A 116 -21.04 -2.68 -8.23
N LEU A 117 -20.62 -1.61 -7.52
CA LEU A 117 -21.04 -0.24 -7.79
C LEU A 117 -20.52 0.31 -9.14
N ILE A 118 -19.29 -0.02 -9.52
CA ILE A 118 -18.73 0.39 -10.82
C ILE A 118 -19.44 -0.31 -11.98
N VAL A 119 -19.84 -1.57 -11.80
CA VAL A 119 -20.56 -2.34 -12.83
C VAL A 119 -22.04 -1.92 -12.95
N THR A 120 -22.65 -1.41 -11.86
CA THR A 120 -24.05 -0.97 -11.87
C THR A 120 -24.24 0.49 -12.34
N LEU A 121 -23.16 1.27 -12.41
CA LEU A 121 -23.19 2.69 -12.85
C LEU A 121 -22.70 2.89 -14.31
N GLN A 122 -22.44 1.81 -15.04
CA GLN A 122 -22.26 1.81 -16.51
C GLN A 122 -23.56 1.33 -17.22
#